data_540de3fabd47e1d160d3833cd80dd95e
#
_entry.id   540de3fabd47e1d160d3833cd80dd95e
#
_cell.length_a   1.000
_cell.length_b   1.000
_cell.length_c   1.000
_cell.angle_alpha   90.00
_cell.angle_beta   90.00
_cell.angle_gamma   90.00
#
_symmetry.space_group_name_H-M   'P 1'
#
loop_
_entity.id
_entity.type
_entity.pdbx_description
1 polymer ?
#
loop_
_entity_poly.entity_id
_entity_poly.type
_entity_poly.pdbx_seq_one_letter_code
_entity_poly.pdbx_strand_id
1 'polypeptide(L)'
;MSLATLGLTAGVWTKAAWAQGPAASFSPHDLAQASELMRQALASDTAWRLLHELAVGIGPRPAGSPGDQRAVAWAQKALRELGLQQVRTQAILLKVWQRGHGAARLLGGAAPGASGLTPAEAPRDLVMAALGNSISTPADGVQAEVAWYPSLAALMDEPADPARSRANGRIVFIDQKTERARDGSGYGRAVGARLNGPVEAARRGAVAFGLRSVGTSGGTPEAGAATDAGRDAQRVAHTGATRYDLRVQPIPAFAVSVPDADVIAARVAQGHVLQLWVKMDNRSDVPALTHNVIGEVPGTDLAHEVVLIGAHLDSWDLGQGAVDDGAGVAIVSAAAGLMAQAAARAPAHARPRRTVRVVLFANEENG
;
A
#
# COMPACT_ATOMS: atom_id res chain seq x y z
N MET A 1 -11.05 62.06 -13.28
CA MET A 1 -11.71 60.81 -13.68
C MET A 1 -11.26 59.73 -12.71
N SER A 2 -12.24 59.18 -11.98
CA SER A 2 -12.07 58.38 -10.77
C SER A 2 -11.40 57.02 -10.97
N LEU A 3 -10.44 56.72 -10.13
CA LEU A 3 -9.93 55.36 -9.89
C LEU A 3 -10.84 54.68 -8.86
N ALA A 4 -11.48 53.60 -9.28
CA ALA A 4 -12.24 52.71 -8.38
C ALA A 4 -11.29 51.64 -7.82
N THR A 5 -11.03 51.71 -6.53
CA THR A 5 -10.33 50.66 -5.74
C THR A 5 -11.30 49.54 -5.40
N LEU A 6 -11.08 48.33 -5.97
CA LEU A 6 -11.77 47.13 -5.55
C LEU A 6 -11.11 46.61 -4.26
N GLY A 7 -11.84 46.69 -3.16
CA GLY A 7 -11.45 46.11 -1.89
C GLY A 7 -11.64 44.58 -1.90
N LEU A 8 -10.54 43.81 -1.68
CA LEU A 8 -10.60 42.42 -1.35
C LEU A 8 -11.06 42.25 0.12
N THR A 9 -12.27 41.80 0.31
CA THR A 9 -12.74 41.35 1.62
C THR A 9 -12.16 39.96 1.91
N ALA A 10 -11.21 39.87 2.83
CA ALA A 10 -10.73 38.63 3.39
C ALA A 10 -11.89 37.96 4.16
N GLY A 11 -12.40 36.86 3.62
CA GLY A 11 -13.38 36.02 4.28
C GLY A 11 -12.75 35.39 5.54
N VAL A 12 -13.24 35.81 6.69
CA VAL A 12 -12.91 35.21 7.99
C VAL A 12 -13.58 33.84 8.01
N TRP A 13 -12.79 32.77 7.86
CA TRP A 13 -13.26 31.42 8.10
C TRP A 13 -13.47 31.28 9.62
N THR A 14 -14.70 31.44 10.08
CA THR A 14 -15.08 31.07 11.44
C THR A 14 -14.91 29.57 11.58
N LYS A 15 -13.95 29.13 12.42
CA LYS A 15 -13.88 27.75 12.89
C LYS A 15 -15.24 27.43 13.47
N ALA A 16 -15.98 26.52 12.84
CA ALA A 16 -17.18 25.94 13.42
C ALA A 16 -16.74 25.35 14.78
N ALA A 17 -17.15 25.98 15.87
CA ALA A 17 -17.01 25.41 17.19
C ALA A 17 -17.91 24.17 17.20
N TRP A 18 -17.30 22.99 17.11
CA TRP A 18 -17.99 21.75 17.43
C TRP A 18 -18.43 21.92 18.88
N ALA A 19 -19.74 22.06 19.07
CA ALA A 19 -20.32 22.08 20.40
C ALA A 19 -19.86 20.82 21.12
N GLN A 20 -18.95 20.96 22.06
CA GLN A 20 -18.62 19.89 22.99
C GLN A 20 -19.90 19.68 23.81
N GLY A 21 -20.70 18.70 23.39
CA GLY A 21 -21.71 18.15 24.27
C GLY A 21 -21.05 17.73 25.58
N PRO A 22 -21.79 17.68 26.70
CA PRO A 22 -21.22 17.24 27.96
C PRO A 22 -20.48 15.92 27.73
N ALA A 23 -19.21 15.87 28.14
CA ALA A 23 -18.38 14.67 28.00
C ALA A 23 -19.20 13.50 28.58
N ALA A 24 -19.51 12.51 27.71
CA ALA A 24 -20.27 11.35 28.15
C ALA A 24 -19.48 10.68 29.27
N SER A 25 -19.94 10.82 30.51
CA SER A 25 -19.33 10.15 31.63
C SER A 25 -19.77 8.70 31.61
N PHE A 26 -18.82 7.78 31.35
CA PHE A 26 -19.05 6.36 31.47
C PHE A 26 -19.39 6.01 32.94
N SER A 27 -20.35 5.13 33.13
CA SER A 27 -20.64 4.66 34.48
C SER A 27 -19.46 3.83 35.02
N PRO A 28 -19.27 3.76 36.36
CA PRO A 28 -18.27 2.87 36.95
C PRO A 28 -18.42 1.40 36.48
N HIS A 29 -19.65 0.98 36.21
CA HIS A 29 -19.94 -0.35 35.65
C HIS A 29 -19.37 -0.52 34.24
N ASP A 30 -19.60 0.46 33.35
CA ASP A 30 -19.08 0.41 31.97
C ASP A 30 -17.55 0.39 31.94
N LEU A 31 -16.91 1.19 32.81
CA LEU A 31 -15.48 1.20 32.95
C LEU A 31 -14.94 -0.14 33.47
N ALA A 32 -15.62 -0.77 34.43
CA ALA A 32 -15.23 -2.08 34.91
C ALA A 32 -15.37 -3.16 33.84
N GLN A 33 -16.46 -3.15 33.05
CA GLN A 33 -16.63 -4.05 31.91
C GLN A 33 -15.53 -3.86 30.86
N ALA A 34 -15.25 -2.63 30.48
CA ALA A 34 -14.18 -2.32 29.50
C ALA A 34 -12.82 -2.82 30.00
N SER A 35 -12.50 -2.57 31.28
CA SER A 35 -11.25 -3.04 31.89
C SER A 35 -11.14 -4.56 31.90
N GLU A 36 -12.21 -5.27 32.19
CA GLU A 36 -12.24 -6.73 32.16
C GLU A 36 -12.06 -7.27 30.74
N LEU A 37 -12.72 -6.71 29.73
CA LEU A 37 -12.53 -7.09 28.32
C LEU A 37 -11.10 -6.83 27.86
N MET A 38 -10.50 -5.71 28.25
CA MET A 38 -9.10 -5.41 27.94
C MET A 38 -8.15 -6.42 28.59
N ARG A 39 -8.38 -6.78 29.85
CA ARG A 39 -7.59 -7.79 30.56
C ARG A 39 -7.68 -9.15 29.86
N GLN A 40 -8.87 -9.56 29.43
CA GLN A 40 -9.08 -10.81 28.69
C GLN A 40 -8.39 -10.75 27.31
N ALA A 41 -8.48 -9.65 26.59
CA ALA A 41 -7.82 -9.46 25.32
C ALA A 41 -6.30 -9.59 25.42
N LEU A 42 -5.70 -8.95 26.44
CA LEU A 42 -4.25 -9.01 26.68
C LEU A 42 -3.76 -10.42 27.10
N ALA A 43 -4.63 -11.23 27.69
CA ALA A 43 -4.32 -12.60 28.09
C ALA A 43 -4.61 -13.63 27.00
N SER A 44 -5.20 -13.23 25.86
CA SER A 44 -5.64 -14.11 24.78
C SER A 44 -4.64 -14.12 23.61
N ASP A 45 -4.41 -15.27 23.04
CA ASP A 45 -3.65 -15.47 21.78
C ASP A 45 -4.54 -15.45 20.54
N THR A 46 -5.85 -15.22 20.68
CA THR A 46 -6.83 -15.36 19.60
C THR A 46 -6.48 -14.47 18.40
N ALA A 47 -6.15 -13.20 18.62
CA ALA A 47 -5.78 -12.30 17.53
C ALA A 47 -4.51 -12.77 16.81
N TRP A 48 -3.50 -13.23 17.57
CA TRP A 48 -2.28 -13.76 17.00
C TRP A 48 -2.54 -15.02 16.15
N ARG A 49 -3.35 -15.95 16.63
CA ARG A 49 -3.70 -17.18 15.91
C ARG A 49 -4.46 -16.87 14.62
N LEU A 50 -5.45 -15.97 14.66
CA LEU A 50 -6.18 -15.53 13.48
C LEU A 50 -5.25 -14.87 12.45
N LEU A 51 -4.36 -13.99 12.90
CA LEU A 51 -3.35 -13.37 12.04
C LEU A 51 -2.44 -14.41 11.38
N HIS A 52 -1.95 -15.38 12.16
CA HIS A 52 -1.08 -16.44 11.65
C HIS A 52 -1.81 -17.30 10.60
N GLU A 53 -3.05 -17.70 10.86
CA GLU A 53 -3.87 -18.48 9.92
C GLU A 53 -4.08 -17.73 8.61
N LEU A 54 -4.37 -16.42 8.68
CA LEU A 54 -4.60 -15.60 7.50
C LEU A 54 -3.32 -15.32 6.72
N ALA A 55 -2.27 -14.84 7.39
CA ALA A 55 -1.04 -14.39 6.75
C ALA A 55 -0.13 -15.54 6.30
N VAL A 56 -0.02 -16.62 7.10
CA VAL A 56 0.86 -17.76 6.81
C VAL A 56 0.09 -18.89 6.13
N GLY A 57 -1.13 -19.19 6.60
CA GLY A 57 -1.95 -20.27 6.04
C GLY A 57 -2.56 -19.94 4.68
N ILE A 58 -2.97 -18.69 4.45
CA ILE A 58 -3.58 -18.25 3.18
C ILE A 58 -2.58 -17.44 2.35
N GLY A 59 -1.91 -16.48 2.98
CA GLY A 59 -0.90 -15.63 2.35
C GLY A 59 -1.50 -14.48 1.51
N PRO A 60 -0.85 -14.14 0.37
CA PRO A 60 -1.32 -13.10 -0.53
C PRO A 60 -2.75 -13.34 -0.99
N ARG A 61 -3.58 -12.28 -0.92
CA ARG A 61 -5.01 -12.37 -1.17
C ARG A 61 -5.59 -11.14 -1.88
N PRO A 62 -5.02 -10.77 -3.05
CA PRO A 62 -5.58 -9.68 -3.84
C PRO A 62 -7.05 -9.94 -4.16
N ALA A 63 -7.87 -8.90 -4.15
CA ALA A 63 -9.30 -9.00 -4.42
C ALA A 63 -9.60 -9.79 -5.71
N GLY A 64 -10.51 -10.77 -5.62
CA GLY A 64 -10.90 -11.66 -6.72
C GLY A 64 -9.90 -12.77 -7.05
N SER A 65 -8.78 -12.89 -6.34
CA SER A 65 -7.80 -13.96 -6.52
C SER A 65 -8.21 -15.27 -5.84
N PRO A 66 -7.56 -16.41 -6.16
CA PRO A 66 -7.76 -17.64 -5.37
C PRO A 66 -7.40 -17.49 -3.89
N GLY A 67 -6.48 -16.60 -3.54
CA GLY A 67 -6.15 -16.25 -2.15
C GLY A 67 -7.33 -15.56 -1.45
N ASP A 68 -7.94 -14.59 -2.11
CA ASP A 68 -9.13 -13.89 -1.63
C ASP A 68 -10.31 -14.87 -1.39
N GLN A 69 -10.59 -15.77 -2.32
CA GLN A 69 -11.65 -16.77 -2.17
C GLN A 69 -11.43 -17.66 -0.93
N ARG A 70 -10.18 -18.07 -0.67
CA ARG A 70 -9.83 -18.82 0.55
C ARG A 70 -10.00 -17.96 1.81
N ALA A 71 -9.60 -16.68 1.74
CA ALA A 71 -9.75 -15.75 2.86
C ALA A 71 -11.22 -15.49 3.21
N VAL A 72 -12.08 -15.32 2.22
CA VAL A 72 -13.53 -15.18 2.41
C VAL A 72 -14.13 -16.42 3.11
N ALA A 73 -13.77 -17.61 2.65
CA ALA A 73 -14.25 -18.86 3.26
C ALA A 73 -13.73 -19.03 4.70
N TRP A 74 -12.43 -18.75 4.92
CA TRP A 74 -11.81 -18.75 6.23
C TRP A 74 -12.48 -17.74 7.18
N ALA A 75 -12.70 -16.52 6.73
CA ALA A 75 -13.28 -15.45 7.54
C ALA A 75 -14.70 -15.80 8.01
N GLN A 76 -15.55 -16.37 7.12
CA GLN A 76 -16.87 -16.83 7.50
C GLN A 76 -16.80 -17.91 8.59
N LYS A 77 -15.86 -18.86 8.46
CA LYS A 77 -15.65 -19.93 9.46
C LYS A 77 -15.17 -19.32 10.78
N ALA A 78 -14.13 -18.49 10.75
CA ALA A 78 -13.55 -17.86 11.93
C ALA A 78 -14.57 -17.02 12.71
N LEU A 79 -15.38 -16.19 12.03
CA LEU A 79 -16.40 -15.39 12.72
C LEU A 79 -17.47 -16.26 13.38
N ARG A 80 -17.88 -17.39 12.76
CA ARG A 80 -18.82 -18.34 13.40
C ARG A 80 -18.19 -19.01 14.62
N GLU A 81 -16.96 -19.45 14.53
CA GLU A 81 -16.23 -20.09 15.65
C GLU A 81 -16.00 -19.14 16.82
N LEU A 82 -15.87 -17.84 16.54
CA LEU A 82 -15.81 -16.80 17.56
C LEU A 82 -17.18 -16.51 18.22
N GLY A 83 -18.26 -17.12 17.73
CA GLY A 83 -19.62 -16.97 18.29
C GLY A 83 -20.41 -15.80 17.72
N LEU A 84 -19.97 -15.19 16.61
CA LEU A 84 -20.74 -14.17 15.93
C LEU A 84 -21.96 -14.80 15.23
N GLN A 85 -23.05 -14.07 15.23
CA GLN A 85 -24.29 -14.44 14.57
C GLN A 85 -24.44 -13.76 13.21
N GLN A 86 -25.44 -14.19 12.43
CA GLN A 86 -25.76 -13.63 11.12
C GLN A 86 -24.56 -13.52 10.18
N VAL A 87 -23.63 -14.49 10.26
CA VAL A 87 -22.43 -14.52 9.41
C VAL A 87 -22.84 -14.76 7.97
N ARG A 88 -22.59 -13.76 7.14
CA ARG A 88 -22.98 -13.72 5.73
C ARG A 88 -21.91 -13.07 4.87
N THR A 89 -22.04 -13.20 3.57
CA THR A 89 -21.24 -12.48 2.58
C THR A 89 -22.10 -11.50 1.80
N GLN A 90 -21.45 -10.45 1.32
CA GLN A 90 -22.01 -9.51 0.35
C GLN A 90 -21.12 -9.53 -0.88
N ALA A 91 -21.67 -9.99 -2.01
CA ALA A 91 -20.95 -10.09 -3.27
C ALA A 91 -20.63 -8.70 -3.85
N ILE A 92 -19.42 -8.56 -4.38
CA ILE A 92 -18.93 -7.33 -5.03
C ILE A 92 -18.31 -7.70 -6.36
N LEU A 93 -18.87 -7.15 -7.44
CA LEU A 93 -18.31 -7.21 -8.78
C LEU A 93 -17.44 -5.96 -9.00
N LEU A 94 -16.20 -6.17 -9.38
CA LEU A 94 -15.27 -5.08 -9.62
C LEU A 94 -14.32 -5.42 -10.77
N LYS A 95 -13.55 -4.44 -11.20
CA LYS A 95 -12.45 -4.62 -12.12
C LYS A 95 -11.16 -4.47 -11.36
N VAL A 96 -10.29 -5.46 -11.44
CA VAL A 96 -9.01 -5.47 -10.74
C VAL A 96 -7.84 -5.34 -11.70
N TRP A 97 -6.75 -4.80 -11.18
CA TRP A 97 -5.45 -4.92 -11.79
C TRP A 97 -4.78 -6.23 -11.33
N GLN A 98 -4.14 -6.92 -12.27
CA GLN A 98 -3.40 -8.16 -12.01
C GLN A 98 -1.95 -7.99 -12.45
N ARG A 99 -1.03 -8.28 -11.54
CA ARG A 99 0.38 -8.34 -11.85
C ARG A 99 0.67 -9.54 -12.73
N GLY A 100 1.40 -9.30 -13.82
CA GLY A 100 2.00 -10.34 -14.63
C GLY A 100 3.47 -10.55 -14.31
N HIS A 101 4.20 -11.14 -15.23
CA HIS A 101 5.65 -11.26 -15.11
C HIS A 101 6.33 -9.91 -15.33
N GLY A 102 7.41 -9.68 -14.58
CA GLY A 102 8.23 -8.48 -14.72
C GLY A 102 9.72 -8.82 -14.66
N ALA A 103 10.51 -8.17 -15.50
CA ALA A 103 11.96 -8.24 -15.49
C ALA A 103 12.56 -6.88 -15.82
N ALA A 104 13.67 -6.55 -15.18
CA ALA A 104 14.44 -5.36 -15.50
C ALA A 104 15.93 -5.66 -15.45
N ARG A 105 16.71 -5.02 -16.33
CA ARG A 105 18.17 -5.17 -16.44
C ARG A 105 18.84 -3.82 -16.57
N LEU A 106 19.88 -3.64 -15.80
CA LEU A 106 20.87 -2.60 -16.04
C LEU A 106 21.88 -3.12 -17.08
N LEU A 107 21.86 -2.53 -18.27
CA LEU A 107 22.61 -3.04 -19.44
C LEU A 107 24.07 -2.56 -19.53
N GLY A 108 24.57 -1.98 -18.48
CA GLY A 108 25.88 -1.33 -18.47
C GLY A 108 25.74 0.19 -18.60
N GLY A 109 26.83 0.88 -18.57
CA GLY A 109 26.90 2.32 -18.72
C GLY A 109 28.20 2.73 -19.41
N ALA A 110 28.17 3.83 -20.15
CA ALA A 110 29.39 4.44 -20.67
C ALA A 110 30.09 5.18 -19.53
N ALA A 111 31.39 4.94 -19.38
CA ALA A 111 32.26 5.76 -18.50
C ALA A 111 32.34 7.19 -19.04
N PRO A 112 32.58 8.21 -18.19
CA PRO A 112 32.79 9.58 -18.63
C PRO A 112 33.88 9.67 -19.70
N GLY A 113 33.54 10.27 -20.86
CA GLY A 113 34.47 10.44 -21.98
C GLY A 113 34.68 9.23 -22.89
N ALA A 114 34.03 8.09 -22.64
CA ALA A 114 34.09 6.94 -23.54
C ALA A 114 33.09 7.11 -24.70
N SER A 115 33.60 6.94 -25.94
CA SER A 115 32.74 6.85 -27.12
C SER A 115 32.16 5.42 -27.23
N GLY A 116 30.99 5.19 -26.64
CA GLY A 116 30.27 3.91 -26.68
C GLY A 116 30.03 3.29 -25.31
N LEU A 117 29.19 2.26 -25.26
CA LEU A 117 28.99 1.43 -24.07
C LEU A 117 30.31 0.69 -23.82
N THR A 118 30.97 0.95 -22.69
CA THR A 118 32.12 0.15 -22.31
C THR A 118 31.68 -1.26 -21.97
N PRO A 119 32.25 -2.32 -22.55
CA PRO A 119 31.92 -3.71 -22.25
C PRO A 119 32.28 -4.16 -20.84
N ALA A 120 32.75 -3.23 -20.00
CA ALA A 120 33.43 -3.53 -18.74
C ALA A 120 32.53 -4.14 -17.64
N GLU A 121 31.22 -4.10 -17.77
CA GLU A 121 30.33 -4.75 -16.79
C GLU A 121 29.22 -5.57 -17.48
N ALA A 122 29.10 -6.82 -17.06
CA ALA A 122 28.00 -7.69 -17.50
C ALA A 122 26.64 -7.06 -17.13
N PRO A 123 25.62 -7.23 -17.96
CA PRO A 123 24.26 -6.81 -17.61
C PRO A 123 23.88 -7.36 -16.24
N ARG A 124 23.26 -6.50 -15.40
CA ARG A 124 22.80 -6.87 -14.06
C ARG A 124 21.29 -6.99 -14.05
N ASP A 125 20.78 -8.16 -13.68
CA ASP A 125 19.36 -8.34 -13.41
C ASP A 125 19.00 -7.58 -12.12
N LEU A 126 17.92 -6.79 -12.19
CA LEU A 126 17.39 -6.02 -11.06
C LEU A 126 16.20 -6.77 -10.48
N VAL A 127 16.12 -6.82 -9.15
CA VAL A 127 14.90 -7.26 -8.47
C VAL A 127 13.88 -6.13 -8.53
N MET A 128 12.79 -6.36 -9.27
CA MET A 128 11.77 -5.36 -9.54
C MET A 128 10.36 -5.89 -9.31
N ALA A 129 9.43 -4.96 -9.11
CA ALA A 129 8.00 -5.21 -9.12
C ALA A 129 7.29 -4.11 -9.92
N ALA A 130 6.34 -4.46 -10.78
CA ALA A 130 5.45 -3.49 -11.37
C ALA A 130 4.68 -2.74 -10.27
N LEU A 131 4.44 -1.46 -10.40
CA LEU A 131 3.53 -0.75 -9.50
C LEU A 131 2.08 -1.18 -9.78
N GLY A 132 1.26 -1.25 -8.75
CA GLY A 132 -0.18 -1.47 -8.91
C GLY A 132 -0.77 -0.43 -9.85
N ASN A 133 -1.70 -0.85 -10.69
CA ASN A 133 -2.29 -0.07 -11.78
C ASN A 133 -1.34 0.24 -12.96
N SER A 134 -0.06 -0.17 -12.92
CA SER A 134 0.85 0.05 -14.04
C SER A 134 0.36 -0.65 -15.30
N ILE A 135 0.43 0.06 -16.44
CA ILE A 135 0.26 -0.57 -17.75
C ILE A 135 1.42 -1.52 -18.06
N SER A 136 1.23 -2.43 -19.04
CA SER A 136 2.27 -3.27 -19.58
C SER A 136 3.26 -2.48 -20.44
N THR A 137 4.43 -3.08 -20.66
CA THR A 137 5.35 -2.64 -21.72
C THR A 137 4.88 -3.21 -23.07
N PRO A 138 5.42 -2.72 -24.20
CA PRO A 138 5.41 -3.48 -25.47
C PRO A 138 6.00 -4.89 -25.28
N ALA A 139 5.69 -5.79 -26.23
CA ALA A 139 6.08 -7.20 -26.14
C ALA A 139 7.59 -7.43 -25.98
N ASP A 140 8.42 -6.58 -26.59
CA ASP A 140 9.89 -6.63 -26.49
C ASP A 140 10.45 -5.88 -25.29
N GLY A 141 9.58 -5.25 -24.48
CA GLY A 141 9.97 -4.38 -23.37
C GLY A 141 10.26 -2.95 -23.83
N VAL A 142 10.79 -2.17 -22.90
CA VAL A 142 11.29 -0.80 -23.12
C VAL A 142 12.76 -0.77 -22.77
N GLN A 143 13.59 -0.29 -23.70
CA GLN A 143 15.01 -0.02 -23.46
C GLN A 143 15.30 1.44 -23.73
N ALA A 144 15.88 2.13 -22.76
CA ALA A 144 16.27 3.52 -22.91
C ALA A 144 17.35 3.93 -21.90
N GLU A 145 17.94 5.09 -22.16
CA GLU A 145 18.82 5.78 -21.21
C GLU A 145 18.05 6.18 -19.95
N VAL A 146 18.73 6.17 -18.81
CA VAL A 146 18.15 6.55 -17.51
C VAL A 146 18.27 8.04 -17.28
N ALA A 147 17.15 8.72 -17.06
CA ALA A 147 17.09 10.05 -16.48
C ALA A 147 16.91 9.91 -14.96
N TRP A 148 18.00 9.98 -14.21
CA TRP A 148 18.00 9.82 -12.76
C TRP A 148 17.69 11.13 -12.02
N TYR A 149 16.84 11.06 -10.97
CA TYR A 149 16.46 12.16 -10.09
C TYR A 149 16.53 11.72 -8.63
N PRO A 150 17.08 12.56 -7.72
CA PRO A 150 17.16 12.23 -6.30
C PRO A 150 15.79 12.24 -5.60
N SER A 151 14.77 12.89 -6.18
CA SER A 151 13.43 13.02 -5.61
C SER A 151 12.38 13.36 -6.68
N LEU A 152 11.11 13.21 -6.32
CA LEU A 152 10.01 13.69 -7.16
C LEU A 152 10.08 15.21 -7.38
N ALA A 153 10.45 15.98 -6.35
CA ALA A 153 10.60 17.43 -6.48
C ALA A 153 11.63 17.80 -7.57
N ALA A 154 12.77 17.12 -7.59
CA ALA A 154 13.79 17.36 -8.60
C ALA A 154 13.32 17.04 -10.04
N LEU A 155 12.43 16.07 -10.22
CA LEU A 155 11.77 15.84 -11.51
C LEU A 155 10.82 16.99 -11.83
N MET A 156 10.05 17.47 -10.85
CA MET A 156 9.03 18.52 -11.04
C MET A 156 9.64 19.90 -11.28
N ASP A 157 10.90 20.12 -10.88
CA ASP A 157 11.66 21.35 -11.18
C ASP A 157 11.94 21.50 -12.69
N GLU A 158 11.89 20.41 -13.45
CA GLU A 158 11.96 20.48 -14.91
C GLU A 158 10.62 20.88 -15.54
N PRO A 159 10.64 21.56 -16.70
CA PRO A 159 9.41 21.89 -17.44
C PRO A 159 8.59 20.62 -17.74
N ALA A 160 7.28 20.69 -17.54
CA ALA A 160 6.34 19.63 -17.94
C ALA A 160 6.06 19.70 -19.46
N ASP A 161 7.11 19.66 -20.25
CA ASP A 161 7.15 19.78 -21.70
C ASP A 161 8.25 18.84 -22.24
N PRO A 162 7.89 17.83 -23.04
CA PRO A 162 8.85 16.88 -23.59
C PRO A 162 9.99 17.55 -24.36
N ALA A 163 9.73 18.63 -25.09
CA ALA A 163 10.76 19.33 -25.88
C ALA A 163 11.83 20.02 -25.02
N ARG A 164 11.56 20.22 -23.74
CA ARG A 164 12.40 20.99 -22.81
C ARG A 164 12.91 20.18 -21.62
N SER A 165 12.51 18.92 -21.52
CA SER A 165 12.90 18.04 -20.40
C SER A 165 13.93 16.99 -20.84
N ARG A 166 14.90 16.74 -19.98
CA ARG A 166 15.87 15.64 -20.17
C ARG A 166 15.24 14.27 -19.98
N ALA A 167 14.00 14.17 -19.47
CA ALA A 167 13.26 12.92 -19.34
C ALA A 167 12.72 12.40 -20.68
N ASN A 168 12.66 13.24 -21.71
CA ASN A 168 12.08 12.89 -22.99
C ASN A 168 12.80 11.70 -23.65
N GLY A 169 12.05 10.66 -24.01
CA GLY A 169 12.54 9.42 -24.61
C GLY A 169 13.34 8.52 -23.66
N ARG A 170 13.41 8.84 -22.37
CA ARG A 170 14.21 8.13 -21.37
C ARG A 170 13.33 7.38 -20.37
N ILE A 171 13.94 6.44 -19.63
CA ILE A 171 13.34 5.87 -18.43
C ILE A 171 13.69 6.81 -17.27
N VAL A 172 12.67 7.47 -16.72
CA VAL A 172 12.84 8.26 -15.49
C VAL A 172 13.06 7.31 -14.32
N PHE A 173 14.08 7.55 -13.51
CA PHE A 173 14.33 6.82 -12.28
C PHE A 173 14.41 7.79 -11.09
N ILE A 174 13.47 7.63 -10.12
CA ILE A 174 13.49 8.43 -8.88
C ILE A 174 14.12 7.62 -7.75
N ASP A 175 15.22 8.18 -7.20
CA ASP A 175 15.99 7.58 -6.10
C ASP A 175 15.61 8.15 -4.73
N GLN A 176 14.33 8.44 -4.51
CA GLN A 176 13.87 9.02 -3.24
C GLN A 176 13.97 8.03 -2.10
N LYS A 177 14.82 8.33 -1.11
CA LYS A 177 15.03 7.49 0.07
C LYS A 177 13.88 7.64 1.06
N THR A 178 13.51 6.52 1.70
CA THR A 178 12.55 6.50 2.80
C THR A 178 13.31 6.58 4.12
N GLU A 179 13.06 7.62 4.90
CA GLU A 179 13.66 7.78 6.22
C GLU A 179 12.92 6.95 7.27
N ARG A 180 13.64 6.38 8.22
CA ARG A 180 13.03 5.72 9.38
C ARG A 180 12.41 6.75 10.30
N ALA A 181 11.12 6.55 10.62
CA ALA A 181 10.39 7.38 11.58
C ALA A 181 9.42 6.49 12.37
N ARG A 182 9.30 6.74 13.67
CA ARG A 182 8.40 5.95 14.55
C ARG A 182 6.92 6.16 14.25
N ASP A 183 6.57 7.31 13.70
CA ASP A 183 5.21 7.75 13.39
C ASP A 183 4.81 7.52 11.92
N GLY A 184 5.64 6.80 11.13
CA GLY A 184 5.38 6.57 9.71
C GLY A 184 5.62 7.77 8.80
N SER A 185 6.01 8.94 9.32
CA SER A 185 6.19 10.17 8.53
C SER A 185 7.22 10.03 7.41
N GLY A 186 8.23 9.17 7.57
CA GLY A 186 9.20 8.88 6.51
C GLY A 186 8.57 8.25 5.27
N TYR A 187 7.62 7.33 5.46
CA TYR A 187 6.84 6.77 4.36
C TYR A 187 5.97 7.84 3.71
N GLY A 188 5.24 8.64 4.50
CA GLY A 188 4.39 9.72 3.99
C GLY A 188 5.13 10.71 3.10
N ARG A 189 6.41 11.01 3.39
CA ARG A 189 7.25 11.87 2.55
C ARG A 189 7.70 11.18 1.25
N ALA A 190 7.92 9.87 1.27
CA ALA A 190 8.45 9.14 0.11
C ALA A 190 7.36 8.64 -0.85
N VAL A 191 6.18 8.30 -0.34
CA VAL A 191 5.10 7.66 -1.13
C VAL A 191 4.60 8.50 -2.30
N GLY A 192 4.71 9.82 -2.22
CA GLY A 192 4.35 10.74 -3.30
C GLY A 192 5.08 10.44 -4.62
N ALA A 193 6.33 9.98 -4.56
CA ALA A 193 7.10 9.58 -5.73
C ALA A 193 6.48 8.37 -6.44
N ARG A 194 5.95 7.39 -5.69
CA ARG A 194 5.24 6.25 -6.26
C ARG A 194 3.90 6.64 -6.87
N LEU A 195 3.12 7.45 -6.15
CA LEU A 195 1.77 7.81 -6.58
C LEU A 195 1.74 8.71 -7.80
N ASN A 196 2.60 9.73 -7.85
CA ASN A 196 2.54 10.81 -8.83
C ASN A 196 3.70 10.76 -9.85
N GLY A 197 4.80 10.09 -9.52
CA GLY A 197 5.99 10.04 -10.36
C GLY A 197 5.73 9.58 -11.80
N PRO A 198 4.95 8.52 -12.05
CA PRO A 198 4.65 8.06 -13.41
C PRO A 198 3.96 9.13 -14.26
N VAL A 199 3.02 9.88 -13.69
CA VAL A 199 2.32 10.97 -14.40
C VAL A 199 3.27 12.14 -14.70
N GLU A 200 4.07 12.53 -13.70
CA GLU A 200 5.03 13.62 -13.88
C GLU A 200 6.14 13.27 -14.87
N ALA A 201 6.58 12.00 -14.91
CA ALA A 201 7.52 11.50 -15.91
C ALA A 201 6.90 11.50 -17.32
N ALA A 202 5.66 11.01 -17.44
CA ALA A 202 4.94 10.97 -18.71
C ALA A 202 4.70 12.37 -19.31
N ARG A 203 4.35 13.36 -18.48
CA ARG A 203 4.22 14.77 -18.91
C ARG A 203 5.50 15.34 -19.52
N ARG A 204 6.65 14.77 -19.17
CA ARG A 204 7.99 15.16 -19.63
C ARG A 204 8.50 14.26 -20.75
N GLY A 205 7.64 13.40 -21.30
CA GLY A 205 7.96 12.53 -22.45
C GLY A 205 8.77 11.29 -22.10
N ALA A 206 8.81 10.87 -20.83
CA ALA A 206 9.43 9.60 -20.45
C ALA A 206 8.72 8.42 -21.08
N VAL A 207 9.48 7.35 -21.41
CA VAL A 207 8.94 6.11 -22.01
C VAL A 207 8.61 5.03 -20.98
N ALA A 208 9.19 5.13 -19.77
CA ALA A 208 8.86 4.32 -18.60
C ALA A 208 9.31 5.04 -17.32
N PHE A 209 8.80 4.57 -16.18
CA PHE A 209 9.11 5.12 -14.87
C PHE A 209 9.59 4.01 -13.93
N GLY A 210 10.74 4.21 -13.29
CA GLY A 210 11.27 3.38 -12.23
C GLY A 210 11.50 4.19 -10.96
N LEU A 211 11.43 3.55 -9.81
CA LEU A 211 11.79 4.19 -8.56
C LEU A 211 12.45 3.21 -7.59
N ARG A 212 13.23 3.76 -6.65
CA ARG A 212 13.64 3.04 -5.43
C ARG A 212 12.39 2.61 -4.67
N SER A 213 12.30 1.35 -4.27
CA SER A 213 11.19 0.87 -3.43
C SER A 213 10.95 1.77 -2.22
N VAL A 214 9.70 2.12 -1.99
CA VAL A 214 9.28 2.94 -0.84
C VAL A 214 9.27 2.06 0.40
N GLY A 215 10.32 2.17 1.20
CA GLY A 215 10.51 1.37 2.40
C GLY A 215 11.91 1.57 2.97
N THR A 216 12.12 1.11 4.20
CA THR A 216 13.40 1.21 4.92
C THR A 216 14.21 -0.09 4.90
N SER A 217 13.73 -1.14 4.23
CA SER A 217 14.46 -2.39 4.05
C SER A 217 15.62 -2.19 3.08
N GLY A 218 16.78 -2.71 3.43
CA GLY A 218 18.04 -2.46 2.73
C GLY A 218 18.87 -1.35 3.37
N GLY A 219 18.48 -0.86 4.55
CA GLY A 219 19.33 0.04 5.35
C GLY A 219 20.74 -0.54 5.53
N THR A 220 21.72 0.34 5.71
CA THR A 220 23.13 0.00 5.94
C THR A 220 23.26 -1.29 6.72
N PRO A 221 24.05 -2.27 6.25
CA PRO A 221 24.34 -3.45 7.05
C PRO A 221 24.82 -2.95 8.41
N GLU A 222 24.15 -3.36 9.49
CA GLU A 222 24.78 -3.25 10.80
C GLU A 222 26.14 -3.92 10.67
N ALA A 223 27.19 -3.23 11.15
CA ALA A 223 28.55 -3.67 11.02
C ALA A 223 28.64 -5.14 11.50
N GLY A 224 28.79 -6.09 10.54
CA GLY A 224 28.84 -7.52 10.80
C GLY A 224 28.01 -8.41 9.86
N ALA A 225 27.01 -7.89 9.13
CA ALA A 225 26.17 -8.66 8.21
C ALA A 225 26.59 -8.59 6.73
N ALA A 226 27.84 -8.28 6.45
CA ALA A 226 28.35 -8.01 5.11
C ALA A 226 28.79 -9.26 4.34
N THR A 227 27.97 -10.30 4.30
CA THR A 227 28.13 -11.36 3.28
C THR A 227 27.27 -11.02 2.06
N ASP A 228 27.73 -11.34 0.85
CA ASP A 228 26.96 -11.14 -0.38
C ASP A 228 25.58 -11.84 -0.29
N ALA A 229 25.49 -12.99 0.36
CA ALA A 229 24.25 -13.69 0.64
C ALA A 229 23.27 -12.86 1.51
N GLY A 230 23.74 -12.13 2.50
CA GLY A 230 22.93 -11.23 3.32
C GLY A 230 22.40 -10.00 2.56
N ARG A 231 23.19 -9.49 1.60
CA ARG A 231 22.76 -8.41 0.70
C ARG A 231 21.72 -8.87 -0.30
N ASP A 232 21.86 -10.06 -0.85
CA ASP A 232 20.90 -10.63 -1.79
C ASP A 232 19.56 -10.97 -1.12
N ALA A 233 19.57 -11.41 0.14
CA ALA A 233 18.34 -11.64 0.92
C ALA A 233 17.53 -10.35 1.16
N GLN A 234 18.15 -9.18 1.08
CA GLN A 234 17.50 -7.87 1.22
C GLN A 234 17.03 -7.27 -0.12
N ARG A 235 17.29 -7.95 -1.23
CA ARG A 235 16.85 -7.52 -2.56
C ARG A 235 15.37 -7.85 -2.75
N VAL A 236 14.51 -7.07 -2.11
CA VAL A 236 13.05 -7.16 -2.23
C VAL A 236 12.52 -5.86 -2.81
N ALA A 237 11.76 -5.96 -3.88
CA ALA A 237 11.04 -4.82 -4.43
C ALA A 237 9.71 -4.66 -3.72
N HIS A 238 9.48 -3.50 -3.10
CA HIS A 238 8.20 -3.16 -2.51
C HIS A 238 7.26 -2.63 -3.60
N THR A 239 5.96 -2.92 -3.44
CA THR A 239 4.93 -2.48 -4.35
C THR A 239 3.88 -1.64 -3.63
N GLY A 240 2.90 -1.21 -4.38
CA GLY A 240 1.75 -0.42 -4.00
C GLY A 240 1.23 0.26 -5.26
N ALA A 241 0.04 0.84 -5.21
CA ALA A 241 -0.58 1.46 -6.37
C ALA A 241 0.13 2.74 -6.81
N THR A 242 0.11 2.97 -8.12
CA THR A 242 0.29 4.30 -8.72
C THR A 242 -1.06 4.85 -9.20
N ARG A 243 -1.12 6.14 -9.49
CA ARG A 243 -2.30 6.81 -10.04
C ARG A 243 -1.95 7.39 -11.40
N TYR A 244 -2.83 7.16 -12.38
CA TYR A 244 -2.73 7.79 -13.68
C TYR A 244 -3.72 8.95 -13.80
N ASP A 245 -3.31 10.01 -14.51
CA ASP A 245 -4.20 11.10 -14.90
C ASP A 245 -4.75 10.80 -16.30
N LEU A 246 -6.06 10.78 -16.46
CA LEU A 246 -6.72 10.52 -17.75
C LEU A 246 -6.32 11.47 -18.87
N ARG A 247 -5.74 12.63 -18.53
CA ARG A 247 -5.25 13.63 -19.48
C ARG A 247 -3.83 13.39 -19.96
N VAL A 248 -3.16 12.38 -19.41
CA VAL A 248 -1.75 12.05 -19.70
C VAL A 248 -1.69 10.61 -20.18
N GLN A 249 -0.99 10.37 -21.29
CA GLN A 249 -0.75 9.01 -21.77
C GLN A 249 -0.01 8.21 -20.69
N PRO A 250 -0.56 7.10 -20.19
CA PRO A 250 0.13 6.30 -19.17
C PRO A 250 1.39 5.65 -19.72
N ILE A 251 2.39 5.51 -18.87
CA ILE A 251 3.66 4.81 -19.16
C ILE A 251 3.86 3.66 -18.17
N PRO A 252 4.60 2.59 -18.55
CA PRO A 252 4.95 1.52 -17.62
C PRO A 252 5.68 2.03 -16.38
N ALA A 253 5.30 1.53 -15.18
CA ALA A 253 5.83 2.00 -13.92
C ALA A 253 6.21 0.82 -13.00
N PHE A 254 7.41 0.87 -12.41
CA PHE A 254 7.94 -0.20 -11.57
C PHE A 254 8.81 0.32 -10.43
N ALA A 255 8.97 -0.49 -9.39
CA ALA A 255 9.94 -0.27 -8.32
C ALA A 255 11.07 -1.29 -8.44
N VAL A 256 12.28 -0.91 -8.03
CA VAL A 256 13.40 -1.83 -7.86
C VAL A 256 13.77 -1.95 -6.37
N SER A 257 14.42 -3.04 -6.01
CA SER A 257 14.90 -3.23 -4.63
C SER A 257 15.81 -2.08 -4.19
N VAL A 258 15.85 -1.80 -2.89
CA VAL A 258 16.73 -0.75 -2.34
C VAL A 258 18.20 -1.01 -2.67
N PRO A 259 18.76 -2.23 -2.52
CA PRO A 259 20.15 -2.51 -2.92
C PRO A 259 20.42 -2.28 -4.42
N ASP A 260 19.46 -2.60 -5.30
CA ASP A 260 19.65 -2.35 -6.74
C ASP A 260 19.56 -0.86 -7.09
N ALA A 261 18.72 -0.10 -6.39
CA ALA A 261 18.69 1.35 -6.49
C ALA A 261 20.00 2.00 -6.01
N ASP A 262 20.64 1.46 -4.97
CA ASP A 262 21.96 1.90 -4.51
C ASP A 262 23.05 1.69 -5.58
N VAL A 263 22.99 0.57 -6.32
CA VAL A 263 23.90 0.32 -7.46
C VAL A 263 23.68 1.36 -8.57
N ILE A 264 22.42 1.64 -8.92
CA ILE A 264 22.08 2.67 -9.92
C ILE A 264 22.63 4.03 -9.47
N ALA A 265 22.36 4.43 -8.23
CA ALA A 265 22.81 5.72 -7.68
C ALA A 265 24.34 5.85 -7.66
N ALA A 266 25.05 4.79 -7.24
CA ALA A 266 26.50 4.78 -7.20
C ALA A 266 27.11 4.98 -8.59
N ARG A 267 26.57 4.34 -9.63
CA ARG A 267 27.06 4.50 -11.01
C ARG A 267 26.76 5.89 -11.57
N VAL A 268 25.57 6.43 -11.27
CA VAL A 268 25.24 7.82 -11.64
C VAL A 268 26.21 8.80 -10.96
N ALA A 269 26.53 8.60 -9.68
CA ALA A 269 27.49 9.44 -8.96
C ALA A 269 28.93 9.36 -9.55
N GLN A 270 29.28 8.24 -10.19
CA GLN A 270 30.54 8.06 -10.93
C GLN A 270 30.49 8.68 -12.33
N GLY A 271 29.35 9.29 -12.73
CA GLY A 271 29.19 9.92 -14.03
C GLY A 271 28.86 8.98 -15.18
N HIS A 272 28.44 7.72 -14.89
CA HIS A 272 28.05 6.77 -15.93
C HIS A 272 26.71 7.14 -16.55
N VAL A 273 26.62 7.07 -17.87
CA VAL A 273 25.34 7.11 -18.61
C VAL A 273 24.76 5.71 -18.62
N LEU A 274 23.66 5.50 -17.94
CA LEU A 274 23.07 4.18 -17.73
C LEU A 274 22.01 3.87 -18.78
N GLN A 275 21.96 2.60 -19.22
CA GLN A 275 20.89 2.03 -20.03
C GLN A 275 20.12 1.01 -19.21
N LEU A 276 18.79 1.09 -19.25
CA LEU A 276 17.88 0.18 -18.58
C LEU A 276 16.97 -0.49 -19.61
N TRP A 277 16.72 -1.79 -19.43
CA TRP A 277 15.67 -2.53 -20.11
C TRP A 277 14.66 -3.01 -19.08
N VAL A 278 13.37 -2.89 -19.38
CA VAL A 278 12.26 -3.35 -18.54
C VAL A 278 11.18 -3.99 -19.40
N LYS A 279 10.62 -5.10 -18.91
CA LYS A 279 9.46 -5.79 -19.50
C LYS A 279 8.47 -6.15 -18.42
N MET A 280 7.18 -5.90 -18.68
CA MET A 280 6.06 -6.24 -17.79
C MET A 280 4.82 -6.59 -18.62
N ASP A 281 4.04 -7.59 -18.17
CA ASP A 281 2.82 -8.06 -18.83
C ASP A 281 1.60 -8.02 -17.88
N ASN A 282 1.39 -6.89 -17.22
CA ASN A 282 0.26 -6.68 -16.31
C ASN A 282 -1.09 -6.70 -17.06
N ARG A 283 -2.16 -6.95 -16.33
CA ARG A 283 -3.52 -6.92 -16.87
C ARG A 283 -4.37 -5.95 -16.07
N SER A 284 -4.99 -4.99 -16.74
CA SER A 284 -5.90 -4.02 -16.15
C SER A 284 -7.36 -4.39 -16.45
N ASP A 285 -8.29 -3.86 -15.66
CA ASP A 285 -9.74 -4.01 -15.86
C ASP A 285 -10.23 -5.47 -15.93
N VAL A 286 -9.55 -6.40 -15.25
CA VAL A 286 -9.97 -7.80 -15.21
C VAL A 286 -11.22 -7.93 -14.35
N PRO A 287 -12.36 -8.41 -14.89
CA PRO A 287 -13.56 -8.65 -14.10
C PRO A 287 -13.28 -9.65 -12.98
N ALA A 288 -13.67 -9.32 -11.76
CA ALA A 288 -13.49 -10.16 -10.59
C ALA A 288 -14.71 -10.12 -9.68
N LEU A 289 -14.97 -11.24 -9.01
CA LEU A 289 -15.99 -11.37 -7.96
C LEU A 289 -15.26 -11.60 -6.63
N THR A 290 -15.56 -10.78 -5.66
CA THR A 290 -15.13 -10.95 -4.28
C THR A 290 -16.28 -10.69 -3.31
N HIS A 291 -16.03 -10.74 -1.99
CA HIS A 291 -17.11 -10.62 -1.00
C HIS A 291 -16.64 -9.89 0.26
N ASN A 292 -17.40 -8.92 0.71
CA ASN A 292 -17.34 -8.52 2.10
C ASN A 292 -17.84 -9.67 2.98
N VAL A 293 -17.18 -9.90 4.11
CA VAL A 293 -17.64 -10.86 5.12
C VAL A 293 -18.17 -10.09 6.33
N ILE A 294 -19.39 -10.41 6.74
CA ILE A 294 -20.11 -9.67 7.78
C ILE A 294 -20.52 -10.65 8.88
N GLY A 295 -20.33 -10.27 10.13
CA GLY A 295 -20.83 -11.00 11.30
C GLY A 295 -21.30 -10.04 12.37
N GLU A 296 -22.17 -10.48 13.28
CA GLU A 296 -22.79 -9.61 14.26
C GLU A 296 -22.76 -10.21 15.68
N VAL A 297 -22.57 -9.33 16.66
CA VAL A 297 -22.97 -9.56 18.06
C VAL A 297 -24.26 -8.80 18.26
N PRO A 298 -25.42 -9.48 18.34
CA PRO A 298 -26.71 -8.82 18.39
C PRO A 298 -26.88 -7.96 19.65
N GLY A 299 -27.45 -6.78 19.46
CA GLY A 299 -27.87 -5.91 20.56
C GLY A 299 -29.17 -6.37 21.23
N THR A 300 -29.59 -5.64 22.27
CA THR A 300 -30.85 -5.87 22.99
C THR A 300 -31.91 -4.83 22.61
N ASP A 301 -32.11 -3.81 23.42
CA ASP A 301 -33.19 -2.82 23.25
C ASP A 301 -32.89 -1.78 22.15
N LEU A 302 -31.61 -1.58 21.78
CA LEU A 302 -31.19 -0.73 20.70
C LEU A 302 -30.55 -1.54 19.55
N ALA A 303 -31.01 -2.76 19.32
CA ALA A 303 -30.45 -3.67 18.31
C ALA A 303 -30.47 -3.10 16.88
N HIS A 304 -31.35 -2.14 16.58
CA HIS A 304 -31.43 -1.45 15.29
C HIS A 304 -30.29 -0.41 15.10
N GLU A 305 -29.66 0.04 16.18
CA GLU A 305 -28.48 0.89 16.12
C GLU A 305 -27.22 0.02 16.02
N VAL A 306 -26.38 0.31 15.04
CA VAL A 306 -25.19 -0.52 14.74
C VAL A 306 -23.92 0.25 15.06
N VAL A 307 -23.06 -0.38 15.85
CA VAL A 307 -21.65 0.01 15.99
C VAL A 307 -20.86 -0.88 15.04
N LEU A 308 -20.28 -0.28 13.99
CA LEU A 308 -19.49 -0.99 13.03
C LEU A 308 -18.01 -0.93 13.40
N ILE A 309 -17.35 -2.10 13.40
CA ILE A 309 -15.90 -2.24 13.45
C ILE A 309 -15.47 -3.04 12.21
N GLY A 310 -14.35 -2.66 11.60
CA GLY A 310 -13.96 -3.30 10.35
C GLY A 310 -12.48 -3.18 10.06
N ALA A 311 -12.07 -4.00 9.10
CA ALA A 311 -10.74 -4.07 8.53
C ALA A 311 -10.87 -4.59 7.10
N HIS A 312 -9.84 -4.42 6.25
CA HIS A 312 -9.93 -5.01 4.93
C HIS A 312 -9.31 -6.40 4.87
N LEU A 313 -9.97 -7.29 4.13
CA LEU A 313 -9.59 -8.69 4.02
C LEU A 313 -8.54 -8.92 2.94
N ASP A 314 -8.58 -8.13 1.88
CA ASP A 314 -7.62 -8.21 0.77
C ASP A 314 -6.22 -7.72 1.17
N SER A 315 -5.25 -8.02 0.35
CA SER A 315 -3.86 -7.58 0.50
C SER A 315 -3.17 -7.53 -0.85
N TRP A 316 -2.02 -6.87 -0.93
CA TRP A 316 -1.14 -6.97 -2.08
C TRP A 316 -0.60 -8.39 -2.30
N ASP A 317 -0.21 -8.67 -3.55
CA ASP A 317 0.17 -10.00 -4.06
C ASP A 317 1.61 -10.42 -3.73
N LEU A 318 2.51 -9.49 -3.40
CA LEU A 318 3.92 -9.80 -3.14
C LEU A 318 4.24 -10.00 -1.67
N GLY A 319 3.31 -9.68 -0.78
CA GLY A 319 3.44 -9.85 0.66
C GLY A 319 2.37 -10.75 1.22
N GLN A 320 2.54 -11.20 2.46
CA GLN A 320 1.53 -12.00 3.17
C GLN A 320 0.39 -11.16 3.74
N GLY A 321 0.45 -9.82 3.62
CA GLY A 321 -0.56 -8.92 4.15
C GLY A 321 -0.79 -9.08 5.66
N ALA A 322 0.31 -9.20 6.44
CA ALA A 322 0.20 -9.40 7.88
C ALA A 322 -0.11 -8.10 8.61
N VAL A 323 0.59 -7.00 8.25
CA VAL A 323 0.38 -5.68 8.85
C VAL A 323 -0.77 -4.96 8.15
N ASP A 324 -0.84 -5.08 6.83
CA ASP A 324 -1.81 -4.44 5.95
C ASP A 324 -2.68 -5.48 5.24
N ASP A 325 -3.90 -5.84 5.68
CA ASP A 325 -4.47 -5.46 6.98
C ASP A 325 -4.88 -6.72 7.79
N GLY A 326 -4.08 -7.81 7.68
CA GLY A 326 -4.33 -9.04 8.45
C GLY A 326 -4.38 -8.78 9.95
N ALA A 327 -3.58 -7.83 10.46
CA ALA A 327 -3.59 -7.45 11.87
C ALA A 327 -4.92 -6.79 12.25
N GLY A 328 -5.44 -5.89 11.44
CA GLY A 328 -6.77 -5.30 11.63
C GLY A 328 -7.87 -6.35 11.61
N VAL A 329 -7.88 -7.24 10.61
CA VAL A 329 -8.83 -8.38 10.54
C VAL A 329 -8.80 -9.20 11.81
N ALA A 330 -7.61 -9.55 12.31
CA ALA A 330 -7.44 -10.35 13.52
C ALA A 330 -7.93 -9.62 14.78
N ILE A 331 -7.59 -8.33 14.92
CA ILE A 331 -7.93 -7.51 16.09
C ILE A 331 -9.45 -7.31 16.16
N VAL A 332 -10.10 -6.86 15.07
CA VAL A 332 -11.55 -6.60 15.09
C VAL A 332 -12.36 -7.89 15.28
N SER A 333 -11.91 -8.99 14.67
CA SER A 333 -12.55 -10.30 14.84
C SER A 333 -12.42 -10.83 16.26
N ALA A 334 -11.22 -10.77 16.85
CA ALA A 334 -10.97 -11.21 18.22
C ALA A 334 -11.74 -10.35 19.25
N ALA A 335 -11.79 -9.03 19.05
CA ALA A 335 -12.56 -8.12 19.90
C ALA A 335 -14.06 -8.47 19.87
N ALA A 336 -14.62 -8.67 18.67
CA ALA A 336 -16.03 -9.09 18.54
C ALA A 336 -16.29 -10.48 19.15
N GLY A 337 -15.34 -11.41 19.02
CA GLY A 337 -15.42 -12.73 19.67
C GLY A 337 -15.46 -12.65 21.18
N LEU A 338 -14.65 -11.80 21.80
CA LEU A 338 -14.69 -11.53 23.25
C LEU A 338 -16.04 -10.94 23.65
N MET A 339 -16.58 -10.01 22.87
CA MET A 339 -17.91 -9.43 23.13
C MET A 339 -19.01 -10.46 22.98
N ALA A 340 -18.95 -11.33 21.98
CA ALA A 340 -19.92 -12.43 21.79
C ALA A 340 -19.90 -13.41 22.96
N GLN A 341 -18.72 -13.79 23.44
CA GLN A 341 -18.54 -14.67 24.60
C GLN A 341 -19.05 -14.01 25.89
N ALA A 342 -18.75 -12.73 26.10
CA ALA A 342 -19.25 -11.97 27.24
C ALA A 342 -20.78 -11.89 27.20
N ALA A 343 -21.36 -11.56 26.05
CA ALA A 343 -22.81 -11.49 25.86
C ALA A 343 -23.51 -12.84 26.11
N ALA A 344 -22.89 -13.96 25.68
CA ALA A 344 -23.44 -15.30 25.91
C ALA A 344 -23.52 -15.70 27.40
N ARG A 345 -22.61 -15.18 28.20
CA ARG A 345 -22.53 -15.46 29.64
C ARG A 345 -23.32 -14.44 30.49
N ALA A 346 -23.58 -13.28 29.93
CA ALA A 346 -24.22 -12.18 30.65
C ALA A 346 -25.75 -12.35 30.73
N PRO A 347 -26.40 -11.94 31.84
CA PRO A 347 -27.83 -11.78 31.87
C PRO A 347 -28.28 -10.73 30.84
N ALA A 348 -29.54 -10.80 30.42
CA ALA A 348 -30.06 -9.98 29.31
C ALA A 348 -29.76 -8.46 29.48
N HIS A 349 -29.87 -7.94 30.70
CA HIS A 349 -29.65 -6.51 31.01
C HIS A 349 -28.17 -6.08 30.97
N ALA A 350 -27.22 -7.02 30.94
CA ALA A 350 -25.78 -6.76 30.86
C ALA A 350 -25.17 -7.06 29.49
N ARG A 351 -26.02 -7.41 28.49
CA ARG A 351 -25.61 -7.58 27.10
C ARG A 351 -25.49 -6.23 26.40
N PRO A 352 -24.73 -6.13 25.30
CA PRO A 352 -24.67 -4.91 24.50
C PRO A 352 -26.07 -4.45 24.11
N ARG A 353 -26.39 -3.18 24.28
CA ARG A 353 -27.66 -2.60 23.86
C ARG A 353 -27.75 -2.50 22.33
N ARG A 354 -26.64 -2.08 21.68
CA ARG A 354 -26.49 -1.93 20.24
C ARG A 354 -25.90 -3.17 19.62
N THR A 355 -26.27 -3.44 18.38
CA THR A 355 -25.60 -4.47 17.59
C THR A 355 -24.17 -4.04 17.24
N VAL A 356 -23.19 -4.91 17.52
CA VAL A 356 -21.84 -4.72 17.03
C VAL A 356 -21.67 -5.54 15.75
N ARG A 357 -21.34 -4.86 14.66
CA ARG A 357 -21.17 -5.48 13.33
C ARG A 357 -19.71 -5.45 12.94
N VAL A 358 -19.15 -6.62 12.67
CA VAL A 358 -17.85 -6.75 12.01
C VAL A 358 -18.07 -6.74 10.51
N VAL A 359 -17.27 -5.94 9.80
CA VAL A 359 -17.20 -5.99 8.33
C VAL A 359 -15.73 -6.16 7.94
N LEU A 360 -15.45 -7.27 7.24
CA LEU A 360 -14.17 -7.50 6.60
C LEU A 360 -14.34 -7.14 5.14
N PHE A 361 -13.77 -5.99 4.77
CA PHE A 361 -13.97 -5.38 3.45
C PHE A 361 -13.14 -6.09 2.37
N ALA A 362 -13.69 -6.16 1.18
CA ALA A 362 -13.18 -7.02 0.11
C ALA A 362 -12.10 -6.40 -0.76
N ASN A 363 -11.97 -5.07 -0.80
CA ASN A 363 -11.12 -4.38 -1.79
C ASN A 363 -10.78 -2.97 -1.32
N GLU A 364 -9.81 -2.84 -0.45
CA GLU A 364 -9.25 -1.54 -0.05
C GLU A 364 -8.07 -1.17 -0.95
N GLU A 365 -7.23 -2.14 -1.27
CA GLU A 365 -5.92 -1.96 -1.94
C GLU A 365 -6.03 -1.43 -3.38
N ASN A 366 -7.16 -1.63 -4.05
CA ASN A 366 -7.36 -1.13 -5.41
C ASN A 366 -8.19 0.17 -5.47
N GLY A 367 -8.75 0.62 -4.35
CA GLY A 367 -9.53 1.86 -4.24
C GLY A 367 -11.03 1.68 -4.42
#